data_7161997af51ab84e016f985e6a2cdea1
#
_entry.id   7161997af51ab84e016f985e6a2cdea1
#
_cell.length_a   1.000
_cell.length_b   1.000
_cell.length_c   1.000
_cell.angle_alpha   90.00
_cell.angle_beta   90.00
_cell.angle_gamma   90.00
#
_symmetry.space_group_name_H-M   'P 1'
#
loop_
_entity.id
_entity.type
_entity.pdbx_description
1 polymer ?
#
loop_
_entity_poly.entity_id
_entity_poly.type
_entity_poly.pdbx_seq_one_letter_code
_entity_poly.pdbx_strand_id
1 'polypeptide(L)'
;MKIKGTCWVAETYVMAYDMVVQRFWTSPIHAEENAKWIMAGVAEEFNFENAFKDCGFTFIVAGHNFAGGGKSIEHVVSGLMGAGIKAVFAVNFSRLQFRNAINYGLPFITAGTELWKGCQNNDVLEWDTESGQITNLRTGEIYETVPVAPFVSEVAEQGGLMNFVKNKIADGSMATLH
;
A
#
# COMPACT_ATOMS: atom_id res chain seq x y z
N MET A 1 8.30 -6.53 -13.95
CA MET A 1 6.83 -6.81 -14.16
C MET A 1 6.08 -5.50 -14.19
N LYS A 2 5.09 -5.37 -15.11
CA LYS A 2 4.27 -4.14 -15.19
C LYS A 2 2.89 -4.33 -14.55
N ILE A 3 2.49 -3.38 -13.71
CA ILE A 3 1.17 -3.33 -13.08
C ILE A 3 0.48 -2.06 -13.56
N LYS A 4 -0.76 -2.18 -14.03
CA LYS A 4 -1.55 -1.07 -14.55
C LYS A 4 -2.87 -0.97 -13.78
N GLY A 5 -3.27 0.24 -13.45
CA GLY A 5 -4.56 0.49 -12.79
C GLY A 5 -4.77 1.95 -12.44
N THR A 6 -5.92 2.23 -11.87
CA THR A 6 -6.31 3.58 -11.45
C THR A 6 -5.68 3.94 -10.11
N CYS A 7 -5.43 5.22 -9.89
CA CYS A 7 -4.95 5.71 -8.61
C CYS A 7 -5.99 6.61 -7.92
N TRP A 8 -5.95 6.57 -6.58
CA TRP A 8 -6.51 7.60 -5.72
C TRP A 8 -5.39 8.49 -5.21
N VAL A 9 -5.59 9.80 -5.24
CA VAL A 9 -4.60 10.79 -4.81
C VAL A 9 -4.96 11.28 -3.42
N ALA A 10 -4.13 10.93 -2.44
CA ALA A 10 -4.32 11.34 -1.06
C ALA A 10 -3.68 12.70 -0.77
N GLU A 11 -4.24 13.39 0.20
CA GLU A 11 -3.64 14.59 0.78
C GLU A 11 -2.31 14.29 1.49
N THR A 12 -1.64 15.36 1.94
CA THR A 12 -0.48 15.24 2.83
C THR A 12 -0.91 14.93 4.26
N TYR A 13 -0.04 14.28 5.04
CA TYR A 13 -0.26 13.94 6.46
C TYR A 13 -1.50 13.07 6.75
N VAL A 14 -1.78 12.10 5.88
CA VAL A 14 -2.81 11.09 6.17
C VAL A 14 -2.41 10.27 7.39
N MET A 15 -3.24 10.27 8.42
CA MET A 15 -2.93 9.58 9.67
C MET A 15 -3.45 8.14 9.65
N ALA A 16 -2.65 7.21 10.18
CA ALA A 16 -3.03 5.79 10.22
C ALA A 16 -4.34 5.54 11.01
N TYR A 17 -4.63 6.37 12.02
CA TYR A 17 -5.88 6.29 12.78
C TYR A 17 -7.11 6.66 12.00
N ASP A 18 -6.98 7.58 11.04
CA ASP A 18 -8.08 8.01 10.18
C ASP A 18 -8.31 7.00 9.08
N MET A 19 -7.27 6.26 8.68
CA MET A 19 -7.39 5.23 7.67
C MET A 19 -8.24 4.04 8.13
N VAL A 20 -8.09 3.61 9.39
CA VAL A 20 -8.96 2.60 10.01
C VAL A 20 -9.31 3.03 11.43
N VAL A 21 -10.53 3.48 11.64
CA VAL A 21 -11.00 3.92 12.95
C VAL A 21 -11.00 2.76 13.95
N GLN A 22 -10.46 2.98 15.15
CA GLN A 22 -10.22 1.94 16.17
C GLN A 22 -11.42 1.05 16.47
N ARG A 23 -12.64 1.58 16.45
CA ARG A 23 -13.87 0.82 16.72
C ARG A 23 -14.11 -0.32 15.71
N PHE A 24 -13.44 -0.30 14.57
CA PHE A 24 -13.55 -1.32 13.53
C PHE A 24 -12.36 -2.30 13.50
N TRP A 25 -11.46 -2.20 14.46
CA TRP A 25 -10.34 -3.13 14.54
C TRP A 25 -10.83 -4.53 14.91
N THR A 26 -10.42 -5.51 14.13
CA THR A 26 -10.76 -6.92 14.35
C THR A 26 -9.61 -7.66 15.03
N SER A 27 -9.92 -8.72 15.77
CA SER A 27 -8.93 -9.65 16.28
C SER A 27 -9.49 -11.07 16.14
N PRO A 28 -8.87 -11.94 15.35
CA PRO A 28 -7.68 -11.70 14.53
C PRO A 28 -7.91 -10.70 13.38
N ILE A 29 -6.80 -10.24 12.78
CA ILE A 29 -6.83 -9.27 11.69
C ILE A 29 -7.31 -9.97 10.40
N HIS A 30 -8.39 -9.47 9.80
CA HIS A 30 -8.96 -9.98 8.56
C HIS A 30 -8.98 -8.90 7.48
N ALA A 31 -8.30 -9.15 6.37
CA ALA A 31 -8.16 -8.19 5.28
C ALA A 31 -9.52 -7.76 4.70
N GLU A 32 -10.42 -8.70 4.47
CA GLU A 32 -11.75 -8.42 3.91
C GLU A 32 -12.62 -7.57 4.85
N GLU A 33 -12.56 -7.82 6.17
CA GLU A 33 -13.27 -7.01 7.14
C GLU A 33 -12.68 -5.60 7.26
N ASN A 34 -11.36 -5.50 7.31
CA ASN A 34 -10.67 -4.21 7.38
C ASN A 34 -10.88 -3.37 6.12
N ALA A 35 -10.99 -4.01 4.95
CA ALA A 35 -11.27 -3.35 3.68
C ALA A 35 -12.60 -2.58 3.66
N LYS A 36 -13.59 -3.01 4.43
CA LYS A 36 -14.90 -2.33 4.52
C LYS A 36 -14.79 -0.93 5.13
N TRP A 37 -13.76 -0.71 5.95
CA TRP A 37 -13.61 0.48 6.77
C TRP A 37 -12.35 1.28 6.45
N ILE A 38 -11.51 0.75 5.54
CA ILE A 38 -10.28 1.45 5.15
C ILE A 38 -10.63 2.79 4.51
N MET A 39 -9.90 3.83 4.87
CA MET A 39 -10.03 5.22 4.40
C MET A 39 -11.30 5.96 4.84
N ALA A 40 -12.23 5.33 5.57
CA ALA A 40 -13.50 5.95 5.98
C ALA A 40 -13.36 7.19 6.88
N GLY A 41 -12.22 7.41 7.52
CA GLY A 41 -11.93 8.64 8.28
C GLY A 41 -11.02 9.62 7.57
N VAL A 42 -10.59 9.32 6.33
CA VAL A 42 -9.63 10.13 5.56
C VAL A 42 -10.34 11.10 4.64
N ALA A 43 -11.40 10.67 3.98
CA ALA A 43 -12.16 11.50 3.08
C ALA A 43 -13.67 11.23 3.27
N GLU A 44 -14.48 12.30 3.27
CA GLU A 44 -15.93 12.20 3.48
C GLU A 44 -16.65 11.35 2.43
N GLU A 45 -16.06 11.23 1.25
CA GLU A 45 -16.57 10.40 0.16
C GLU A 45 -16.54 8.90 0.49
N PHE A 46 -15.66 8.45 1.42
CA PHE A 46 -15.54 7.05 1.81
C PHE A 46 -16.28 6.79 3.11
N ASN A 47 -17.38 6.09 3.02
CA ASN A 47 -18.24 5.76 4.13
C ASN A 47 -18.81 4.34 3.98
N PHE A 48 -19.77 3.96 4.80
CA PHE A 48 -20.35 2.62 4.77
C PHE A 48 -21.07 2.28 3.45
N GLU A 49 -21.71 3.28 2.83
CA GLU A 49 -22.45 3.10 1.58
C GLU A 49 -21.55 3.19 0.34
N ASN A 50 -20.45 3.94 0.45
CA ASN A 50 -19.45 4.13 -0.60
C ASN A 50 -18.07 3.76 -0.07
N ALA A 51 -17.82 2.46 0.11
CA ALA A 51 -16.56 2.00 0.66
C ALA A 51 -15.41 2.15 -0.33
N PHE A 52 -14.26 2.60 0.16
CA PHE A 52 -13.03 2.76 -0.65
C PHE A 52 -12.70 1.51 -1.48
N LYS A 53 -12.89 0.30 -0.92
CA LYS A 53 -12.65 -0.97 -1.62
C LYS A 53 -13.49 -1.16 -2.89
N ASP A 54 -14.65 -0.51 -2.97
CA ASP A 54 -15.57 -0.66 -4.09
C ASP A 54 -15.30 0.36 -5.22
N CYS A 55 -14.38 1.31 -5.00
CA CYS A 55 -13.96 2.30 -5.99
C CYS A 55 -12.99 1.74 -7.05
N GLY A 56 -12.42 0.54 -6.83
CA GLY A 56 -11.59 -0.15 -7.81
C GLY A 56 -10.19 0.44 -8.02
N PHE A 57 -9.69 1.21 -7.06
CA PHE A 57 -8.33 1.74 -7.12
C PHE A 57 -7.29 0.62 -6.99
N THR A 58 -6.25 0.73 -7.80
CA THR A 58 -5.09 -0.17 -7.78
C THR A 58 -3.94 0.45 -6.99
N PHE A 59 -3.81 1.77 -7.04
CA PHE A 59 -2.73 2.52 -6.43
C PHE A 59 -3.26 3.65 -5.55
N ILE A 60 -2.44 4.01 -4.57
CA ILE A 60 -2.57 5.27 -3.84
C ILE A 60 -1.33 6.11 -4.15
N VAL A 61 -1.55 7.39 -4.50
CA VAL A 61 -0.49 8.39 -4.64
C VAL A 61 -0.71 9.42 -3.55
N ALA A 62 0.28 9.63 -2.68
CA ALA A 62 0.11 10.44 -1.48
C ALA A 62 1.24 11.47 -1.30
N GLY A 63 0.95 12.52 -0.56
CA GLY A 63 1.92 13.52 -0.16
C GLY A 63 2.85 13.04 0.97
N HIS A 64 3.21 13.98 1.84
CA HIS A 64 4.12 13.70 2.96
C HIS A 64 3.46 12.93 4.09
N ASN A 65 4.27 12.09 4.78
CA ASN A 65 3.91 11.38 6.00
C ASN A 65 2.64 10.54 5.89
N PHE A 66 2.53 9.78 4.79
CA PHE A 66 1.40 8.85 4.61
C PHE A 66 1.41 7.78 5.70
N ALA A 67 0.21 7.48 6.22
CA ALA A 67 -0.02 6.58 7.35
C ALA A 67 0.77 6.99 8.61
N GLY A 68 0.81 8.30 8.90
CA GLY A 68 1.47 8.90 10.05
C GLY A 68 0.83 8.56 11.40
N GLY A 69 1.24 9.26 12.47
CA GLY A 69 0.63 9.16 13.81
C GLY A 69 1.38 8.33 14.83
N GLY A 70 2.60 7.85 14.50
CA GLY A 70 3.53 7.26 15.48
C GLY A 70 3.14 5.88 16.04
N LYS A 71 2.13 5.22 15.48
CA LYS A 71 1.75 3.84 15.85
C LYS A 71 1.83 2.88 14.67
N SER A 72 2.11 1.62 14.99
CA SER A 72 2.07 0.50 14.06
C SER A 72 0.65 -0.07 14.08
N ILE A 73 -0.10 0.17 13.01
CA ILE A 73 -1.49 -0.28 12.88
C ILE A 73 -1.57 -1.23 11.69
N GLU A 74 -1.53 -2.53 11.97
CA GLU A 74 -1.53 -3.57 10.94
C GLU A 74 -2.83 -3.59 10.13
N HIS A 75 -3.95 -3.19 10.73
CA HIS A 75 -5.25 -3.07 10.07
C HIS A 75 -5.22 -2.14 8.86
N VAL A 76 -4.34 -1.13 8.85
CA VAL A 76 -4.16 -0.22 7.72
C VAL A 76 -3.68 -1.00 6.51
N VAL A 77 -2.58 -1.72 6.64
CA VAL A 77 -1.98 -2.46 5.52
C VAL A 77 -2.90 -3.59 5.07
N SER A 78 -3.44 -4.35 6.03
CA SER A 78 -4.40 -5.42 5.78
C SER A 78 -5.65 -4.90 5.06
N GLY A 79 -6.20 -3.76 5.48
CA GLY A 79 -7.36 -3.13 4.85
C GLY A 79 -7.08 -2.64 3.44
N LEU A 80 -5.92 -2.03 3.19
CA LEU A 80 -5.51 -1.62 1.84
C LEU A 80 -5.38 -2.82 0.90
N MET A 81 -4.75 -3.90 1.36
CA MET A 81 -4.64 -5.14 0.57
C MET A 81 -6.02 -5.75 0.28
N GLY A 82 -6.89 -5.81 1.28
CA GLY A 82 -8.27 -6.28 1.13
C GLY A 82 -9.09 -5.40 0.19
N ALA A 83 -8.78 -4.11 0.08
CA ALA A 83 -9.37 -3.19 -0.87
C ALA A 83 -8.78 -3.30 -2.29
N GLY A 84 -7.82 -4.19 -2.52
CA GLY A 84 -7.24 -4.44 -3.84
C GLY A 84 -6.04 -3.56 -4.19
N ILE A 85 -5.55 -2.73 -3.26
CA ILE A 85 -4.37 -1.88 -3.50
C ILE A 85 -3.14 -2.76 -3.73
N LYS A 86 -2.39 -2.46 -4.79
CA LYS A 86 -1.17 -3.17 -5.21
C LYS A 86 0.11 -2.45 -4.84
N ALA A 87 0.07 -1.13 -4.73
CA ALA A 87 1.19 -0.33 -4.24
C ALA A 87 0.71 1.03 -3.73
N VAL A 88 1.49 1.63 -2.85
CA VAL A 88 1.32 3.00 -2.38
C VAL A 88 2.58 3.79 -2.72
N PHE A 89 2.42 4.87 -3.44
CA PHE A 89 3.48 5.83 -3.78
C PHE A 89 3.29 7.08 -2.93
N ALA A 90 4.29 7.47 -2.17
CA ALA A 90 4.20 8.68 -1.37
C ALA A 90 5.55 9.39 -1.28
N VAL A 91 5.52 10.69 -0.99
CA VAL A 91 6.75 11.48 -0.80
C VAL A 91 7.58 10.92 0.37
N ASN A 92 6.92 10.53 1.44
CA ASN A 92 7.50 9.72 2.51
C ASN A 92 6.41 9.06 3.36
N PHE A 93 6.82 8.12 4.20
CA PHE A 93 5.96 7.30 5.03
C PHE A 93 6.33 7.39 6.52
N SER A 94 5.38 7.06 7.39
CA SER A 94 5.70 6.66 8.75
C SER A 94 6.58 5.42 8.75
N ARG A 95 7.68 5.45 9.51
CA ARG A 95 8.64 4.32 9.59
C ARG A 95 8.00 3.02 10.06
N LEU A 96 7.04 3.11 10.98
CA LEU A 96 6.35 1.95 11.53
C LEU A 96 5.44 1.31 10.48
N GLN A 97 4.65 2.12 9.77
CA GLN A 97 3.76 1.61 8.74
C GLN A 97 4.52 1.10 7.51
N PHE A 98 5.63 1.72 7.15
CA PHE A 98 6.51 1.22 6.10
C PHE A 98 6.99 -0.22 6.39
N ARG A 99 7.40 -0.50 7.64
CA ARG A 99 7.79 -1.86 8.07
C ARG A 99 6.61 -2.83 8.05
N ASN A 100 5.43 -2.40 8.50
CA ASN A 100 4.23 -3.22 8.38
C ASN A 100 3.93 -3.58 6.93
N ALA A 101 4.01 -2.60 6.03
CA ALA A 101 3.78 -2.83 4.60
C ALA A 101 4.70 -3.91 4.05
N ILE A 102 6.01 -3.86 4.34
CA ILE A 102 6.96 -4.89 3.95
C ILE A 102 6.56 -6.25 4.53
N ASN A 103 6.21 -6.32 5.82
CA ASN A 103 5.83 -7.58 6.47
C ASN A 103 4.60 -8.24 5.83
N TYR A 104 3.65 -7.44 5.34
CA TYR A 104 2.46 -7.91 4.65
C TYR A 104 2.67 -8.12 3.14
N GLY A 105 3.78 -7.64 2.58
CA GLY A 105 4.08 -7.73 1.16
C GLY A 105 3.35 -6.69 0.31
N LEU A 106 2.91 -5.57 0.91
CA LEU A 106 2.36 -4.43 0.17
C LEU A 106 3.47 -3.40 -0.09
N PRO A 107 3.87 -3.16 -1.35
CA PRO A 107 4.90 -2.18 -1.66
C PRO A 107 4.49 -0.75 -1.27
N PHE A 108 5.23 -0.16 -0.35
CA PHE A 108 5.24 1.27 -0.05
C PHE A 108 6.49 1.87 -0.68
N ILE A 109 6.31 2.70 -1.71
CA ILE A 109 7.39 3.21 -2.56
C ILE A 109 7.52 4.71 -2.37
N THR A 110 8.71 5.15 -1.95
CA THR A 110 9.00 6.58 -1.89
C THR A 110 9.12 7.12 -3.32
N ALA A 111 8.33 8.14 -3.62
CA ALA A 111 8.27 8.82 -4.90
C ALA A 111 8.43 10.33 -4.71
N GLY A 112 8.87 11.01 -5.76
CA GLY A 112 9.02 12.47 -5.72
C GLY A 112 7.69 13.22 -5.57
N THR A 113 7.78 14.47 -5.12
CA THR A 113 6.64 15.39 -5.03
C THR A 113 5.98 15.59 -6.40
N GLU A 114 6.73 15.42 -7.47
CA GLU A 114 6.30 15.58 -8.86
C GLU A 114 5.19 14.57 -9.21
N LEU A 115 5.35 13.30 -8.82
CA LEU A 115 4.32 12.29 -9.02
C LEU A 115 3.03 12.66 -8.29
N TRP A 116 3.13 13.05 -7.02
CA TRP A 116 1.97 13.43 -6.22
C TRP A 116 1.22 14.63 -6.81
N LYS A 117 1.94 15.67 -7.24
CA LYS A 117 1.34 16.86 -7.83
C LYS A 117 0.86 16.66 -9.27
N GLY A 118 1.45 15.73 -10.00
CA GLY A 118 1.12 15.45 -11.40
C GLY A 118 -0.05 14.49 -11.59
N CYS A 119 -0.45 13.75 -10.54
CA CYS A 119 -1.58 12.83 -10.58
C CYS A 119 -2.88 13.47 -10.13
N GLN A 120 -3.98 12.96 -10.69
CA GLN A 120 -5.35 13.26 -10.28
C GLN A 120 -6.07 11.95 -9.96
N ASN A 121 -7.15 12.04 -9.18
CA ASN A 121 -8.01 10.89 -8.91
C ASN A 121 -8.48 10.24 -10.21
N ASN A 122 -8.44 8.91 -10.26
CA ASN A 122 -8.75 8.08 -11.42
C ASN A 122 -7.74 8.15 -12.58
N ASP A 123 -6.59 8.80 -12.45
CA ASP A 123 -5.53 8.64 -13.41
C ASP A 123 -5.12 7.16 -13.50
N VAL A 124 -4.90 6.70 -14.73
CA VAL A 124 -4.38 5.35 -14.97
C VAL A 124 -2.87 5.42 -14.97
N LEU A 125 -2.26 4.70 -14.04
CA LEU A 125 -0.81 4.56 -13.94
C LEU A 125 -0.37 3.18 -14.43
N GLU A 126 0.78 3.13 -15.09
CA GLU A 126 1.53 1.90 -15.37
C GLU A 126 2.84 1.94 -14.59
N TRP A 127 3.01 1.00 -13.67
CA TRP A 127 4.20 0.88 -12.83
C TRP A 127 5.02 -0.34 -13.25
N ASP A 128 6.29 -0.12 -13.60
CA ASP A 128 7.25 -1.19 -13.80
C ASP A 128 8.05 -1.42 -12.52
N THR A 129 7.85 -2.57 -11.90
CA THR A 129 8.47 -2.92 -10.61
C THR A 129 9.98 -3.13 -10.71
N GLU A 130 10.49 -3.48 -11.91
CA GLU A 130 11.91 -3.77 -12.14
C GLU A 130 12.73 -2.50 -12.34
N SER A 131 12.22 -1.57 -13.15
CA SER A 131 12.88 -0.28 -13.38
C SER A 131 12.54 0.77 -12.33
N GLY A 132 11.39 0.63 -11.64
CA GLY A 132 10.84 1.64 -10.75
C GLY A 132 10.11 2.77 -11.47
N GLN A 133 9.93 2.69 -12.79
CA GLN A 133 9.27 3.73 -13.58
C GLN A 133 7.75 3.68 -13.40
N ILE A 134 7.14 4.85 -13.26
CA ILE A 134 5.68 5.04 -13.24
C ILE A 134 5.32 5.96 -14.40
N THR A 135 4.48 5.49 -15.29
CA THR A 135 3.92 6.30 -16.38
C THR A 135 2.49 6.68 -16.06
N ASN A 136 2.18 7.97 -16.05
CA ASN A 136 0.81 8.46 -16.01
C ASN A 136 0.25 8.45 -17.45
N LEU A 137 -0.70 7.57 -17.72
CA LEU A 137 -1.22 7.40 -19.09
C LEU A 137 -2.13 8.54 -19.56
N ARG A 138 -2.62 9.40 -18.63
CA ARG A 138 -3.36 10.61 -19.01
C ARG A 138 -2.44 11.70 -19.54
N THR A 139 -1.30 11.92 -18.89
CA THR A 139 -0.36 13.02 -19.24
C THR A 139 0.78 12.54 -20.14
N GLY A 140 1.10 11.26 -20.13
CA GLY A 140 2.29 10.69 -20.76
C GLY A 140 3.58 10.92 -19.96
N GLU A 141 3.50 11.56 -18.80
CA GLU A 141 4.67 11.80 -17.95
C GLU A 141 5.18 10.53 -17.32
N ILE A 142 6.51 10.44 -17.20
CA ILE A 142 7.23 9.32 -16.60
C ILE A 142 7.92 9.84 -15.34
N TYR A 143 7.70 9.12 -14.24
CA TYR A 143 8.30 9.40 -12.94
C TYR A 143 9.20 8.25 -12.54
N GLU A 144 10.37 8.59 -12.00
CA GLU A 144 11.33 7.62 -11.52
C GLU A 144 11.16 7.38 -10.02
N THR A 145 11.17 6.12 -9.64
CA THR A 145 11.23 5.71 -8.24
C THR A 145 12.34 4.69 -8.03
N VAL A 146 12.64 4.40 -6.78
CA VAL A 146 13.60 3.32 -6.48
C VAL A 146 12.94 1.98 -6.84
N PRO A 147 13.61 1.11 -7.61
CA PRO A 147 13.14 -0.24 -7.88
C PRO A 147 12.85 -1.00 -6.59
N VAL A 148 11.87 -1.88 -6.61
CA VAL A 148 11.57 -2.74 -5.46
C VAL A 148 12.76 -3.68 -5.23
N ALA A 149 13.28 -3.70 -4.02
CA ALA A 149 14.37 -4.61 -3.69
C ALA A 149 13.94 -6.08 -3.92
N PRO A 150 14.79 -6.93 -4.51
CA PRO A 150 14.41 -8.32 -4.85
C PRO A 150 13.82 -9.09 -3.68
N PHE A 151 14.36 -8.93 -2.47
CA PHE A 151 13.83 -9.53 -1.25
C PHE A 151 12.38 -9.09 -0.96
N VAL A 152 12.07 -7.80 -1.12
CA VAL A 152 10.72 -7.27 -0.88
C VAL A 152 9.73 -7.81 -1.92
N SER A 153 10.16 -7.93 -3.18
CA SER A 153 9.35 -8.56 -4.24
C SER A 153 9.05 -10.02 -3.91
N GLU A 154 10.06 -10.79 -3.49
CA GLU A 154 9.90 -12.21 -3.11
C GLU A 154 8.93 -12.37 -1.92
N VAL A 155 9.03 -11.51 -0.92
CA VAL A 155 8.09 -11.49 0.22
C VAL A 155 6.67 -11.14 -0.24
N ALA A 156 6.51 -10.17 -1.13
CA ALA A 156 5.21 -9.78 -1.67
C ALA A 156 4.55 -10.91 -2.48
N GLU A 157 5.31 -11.58 -3.34
CA GLU A 157 4.84 -12.71 -4.16
C GLU A 157 4.33 -13.88 -3.32
N GLN A 158 4.91 -14.07 -2.13
CA GLN A 158 4.49 -15.12 -1.19
C GLN A 158 3.38 -14.68 -0.22
N GLY A 159 2.84 -13.49 -0.39
CA GLY A 159 1.75 -12.96 0.44
C GLY A 159 2.21 -12.56 1.85
N GLY A 160 3.43 -12.05 1.97
CA GLY A 160 3.99 -11.48 3.18
C GLY A 160 5.06 -12.33 3.87
N LEU A 161 5.79 -11.70 4.79
CA LEU A 161 6.97 -12.25 5.45
C LEU A 161 6.68 -13.59 6.18
N MET A 162 5.51 -13.73 6.81
CA MET A 162 5.17 -14.96 7.54
C MET A 162 5.05 -16.15 6.60
N ASN A 163 4.44 -15.98 5.43
CA ASN A 163 4.33 -17.04 4.44
C ASN A 163 5.70 -17.34 3.80
N PHE A 164 6.47 -16.29 3.49
CA PHE A 164 7.84 -16.41 3.02
C PHE A 164 8.68 -17.28 3.96
N VAL A 165 8.68 -16.97 5.28
CA VAL A 165 9.44 -17.75 6.27
C VAL A 165 8.93 -19.19 6.37
N LYS A 166 7.61 -19.40 6.40
CA LYS A 166 7.03 -20.76 6.43
C LYS A 166 7.46 -21.60 5.23
N ASN A 167 7.44 -21.00 4.04
CA ASN A 167 7.85 -21.70 2.81
C ASN A 167 9.34 -22.03 2.81
N LYS A 168 10.20 -21.09 3.25
CA LYS A 168 11.64 -21.30 3.39
C LYS A 168 12.02 -22.36 4.43
N ILE A 169 11.22 -22.52 5.49
CA ILE A 169 11.40 -23.60 6.45
C ILE A 169 10.96 -24.94 5.82
N ALA A 170 9.84 -24.96 5.11
CA ALA A 170 9.29 -26.17 4.50
C ALA A 170 10.19 -26.72 3.38
N ASP A 171 10.85 -25.88 2.61
CA ASP A 171 11.77 -26.27 1.53
C ASP A 171 13.22 -26.52 2.01
N GLY A 172 13.49 -26.32 3.32
CA GLY A 172 14.81 -26.53 3.93
C GLY A 172 15.85 -25.46 3.60
N SER A 173 15.48 -24.38 2.94
CA SER A 173 16.41 -23.27 2.60
C SER A 173 16.67 -22.34 3.78
N MET A 174 15.90 -22.47 4.86
CA MET A 174 16.12 -21.78 6.13
C MET A 174 16.43 -22.81 7.21
N ALA A 175 17.62 -22.71 7.82
CA ALA A 175 17.96 -23.56 8.95
C ALA A 175 16.99 -23.33 10.11
N THR A 176 16.41 -24.36 10.65
CA THR A 176 15.66 -24.32 11.91
C THR A 176 16.63 -23.90 13.01
N LEU A 177 16.41 -22.73 13.59
CA LEU A 177 17.13 -22.36 14.83
C LEU A 177 16.65 -23.31 15.92
N HIS A 178 17.53 -24.19 16.36
CA HIS A 178 17.36 -25.04 17.54
C HIS A 178 17.70 -24.27 18.81
#